data_4efa324cf00d5f8f33c718fce33cd394
#
_entry.id   4efa324cf00d5f8f33c718fce33cd394
#
_cell.length_a   1.000
_cell.length_b   1.000
_cell.length_c   1.000
_cell.angle_alpha   90.00
_cell.angle_beta   90.00
_cell.angle_gamma   90.00
#
_symmetry.space_group_name_H-M   'P 1'
#
loop_
_entity.id
_entity.type
_entity.pdbx_description
1 polymer ?
#
loop_
_entity_poly.entity_id
_entity_poly.type
_entity_poly.pdbx_seq_one_letter_code
_entity_poly.pdbx_strand_id
1 'polypeptide(L)'
;MKHLFILLSVVLSCFSMIAQTNNNHFVGMDLSMLTKYEEHNKPYLDKDGAEIKDLLEWIPSIGVNTVRVRLFVNPTEPNAKAPEGVCQDLDYVTRLGARIKAAGLNFMLDLHYSDSWADPTNQKLPASWNDCVTVDQKAEKVYNYTSEVLNTLAKASAAPDLVQVGNEISYGIIGINVHPYDNAADNWDGFVKVLENGCKAVRENCPNAKIIIHTERSGNAEQTLYFYNKLSNLDYDIIGLSYYPFWHGYMDKLEETLTTLGNSFPNKEVQIVETAYYNSWFPSSGATYNTSTTWEASDAGQKAFIDQLVETLAKYPKVNGLCYWFPEEAGCGDDTDWNATNTATVIQNWINRGLWWPEPDAKGHWPTSALYSLGKYSTSALDNINVDFSDNRQKYNLSGQRISNPNRREVYIQNGIKKIGL
;
A
#
# COMPACT_ATOMS: atom_id res chain seq x y z
N MET A 1 22.77 71.76 10.04
CA MET A 1 22.37 70.64 9.18
C MET A 1 22.74 69.35 9.94
N LYS A 2 21.76 68.70 10.47
CA LYS A 2 21.94 67.47 11.28
C LYS A 2 21.71 66.26 10.36
N HIS A 3 22.73 65.45 10.17
CA HIS A 3 22.59 64.16 9.41
C HIS A 3 22.10 63.09 10.37
N LEU A 4 20.92 62.57 10.09
CA LEU A 4 20.31 61.44 10.79
C LEU A 4 20.76 60.17 10.12
N PHE A 5 21.60 59.35 10.77
CA PHE A 5 21.92 57.98 10.33
C PHE A 5 20.84 57.04 10.85
N ILE A 6 20.06 56.46 9.93
CA ILE A 6 19.15 55.35 10.24
C ILE A 6 19.94 54.06 10.11
N LEU A 7 20.18 53.40 11.25
CA LEU A 7 20.74 52.04 11.29
C LEU A 7 19.60 51.08 11.04
N LEU A 8 19.62 50.42 9.89
CA LEU A 8 18.69 49.35 9.55
C LEU A 8 19.25 48.02 10.10
N SER A 9 18.78 47.61 11.26
CA SER A 9 19.11 46.29 11.83
C SER A 9 18.27 45.19 11.14
N VAL A 10 18.92 44.46 10.25
CA VAL A 10 18.34 43.24 9.70
C VAL A 10 18.46 42.15 10.77
N VAL A 11 17.36 41.84 11.43
CA VAL A 11 17.24 40.65 12.28
C VAL A 11 17.09 39.43 11.36
N LEU A 12 18.17 38.70 11.13
CA LEU A 12 18.12 37.38 10.52
C LEU A 12 17.53 36.40 11.53
N SER A 13 16.24 36.19 11.46
CA SER A 13 15.58 35.09 12.16
C SER A 13 15.98 33.76 11.46
N CYS A 14 16.98 33.08 12.00
CA CYS A 14 17.22 31.70 11.71
C CYS A 14 16.01 30.91 12.21
N PHE A 15 15.02 30.67 11.33
CA PHE A 15 14.09 29.59 11.51
C PHE A 15 14.88 28.29 11.37
N SER A 16 15.29 27.71 12.49
CA SER A 16 15.62 26.30 12.55
C SER A 16 14.33 25.56 12.16
N MET A 17 14.21 25.15 10.90
CA MET A 17 13.29 24.11 10.53
C MET A 17 13.78 22.86 11.28
N ILE A 18 13.23 22.64 12.46
CA ILE A 18 13.17 21.29 13.01
C ILE A 18 12.36 20.55 11.98
N ALA A 19 13.02 19.71 11.20
CA ALA A 19 12.36 18.72 10.39
C ALA A 19 11.52 17.91 11.37
N GLN A 20 10.24 18.23 11.45
CA GLN A 20 9.25 17.40 12.10
C GLN A 20 9.27 16.13 11.26
N THR A 21 9.90 15.09 11.76
CA THR A 21 9.74 13.74 11.21
C THR A 21 8.27 13.42 11.41
N ASN A 22 7.47 13.80 10.43
CA ASN A 22 6.12 13.30 10.31
C ASN A 22 6.27 11.80 10.05
N ASN A 23 6.26 11.00 11.10
CA ASN A 23 6.09 9.57 11.04
C ASN A 23 4.62 9.25 10.66
N ASN A 24 4.18 9.82 9.54
CA ASN A 24 2.91 9.44 8.96
C ASN A 24 3.13 8.10 8.27
N HIS A 25 2.58 7.04 8.84
CA HIS A 25 2.52 5.75 8.18
C HIS A 25 1.74 5.88 6.86
N PHE A 26 2.17 5.13 5.85
CA PHE A 26 1.41 4.95 4.63
C PHE A 26 0.27 3.97 4.90
N VAL A 27 -0.92 4.48 5.11
CA VAL A 27 -2.13 3.68 5.30
C VAL A 27 -2.88 3.66 3.99
N GLY A 28 -2.86 2.49 3.34
CA GLY A 28 -3.25 2.37 1.95
C GLY A 28 -4.43 1.46 1.70
N MET A 29 -5.02 1.70 0.55
CA MET A 29 -6.01 0.84 -0.12
C MET A 29 -5.56 0.61 -1.56
N ASP A 30 -5.55 -0.65 -2.02
CA ASP A 30 -5.42 -0.94 -3.46
C ASP A 30 -6.79 -0.74 -4.10
N LEU A 31 -6.96 0.39 -4.78
CA LEU A 31 -8.20 0.79 -5.45
C LEU A 31 -8.08 0.69 -6.97
N SER A 32 -7.37 -0.32 -7.44
CA SER A 32 -7.08 -0.49 -8.87
C SER A 32 -8.33 -0.67 -9.75
N MET A 33 -9.46 -1.10 -9.18
CA MET A 33 -10.72 -1.27 -9.88
C MET A 33 -11.69 -0.10 -9.69
N LEU A 34 -11.32 0.91 -8.90
CA LEU A 34 -12.24 1.97 -8.48
C LEU A 34 -13.05 2.57 -9.64
N THR A 35 -12.36 3.00 -10.71
CA THR A 35 -13.07 3.61 -11.86
C THR A 35 -14.09 2.66 -12.49
N LYS A 36 -13.77 1.36 -12.56
CA LYS A 36 -14.70 0.36 -13.10
C LYS A 36 -15.89 0.14 -12.18
N TYR A 37 -15.66 0.10 -10.88
CA TYR A 37 -16.77 -0.04 -9.93
C TYR A 37 -17.66 1.20 -9.85
N GLU A 38 -17.11 2.39 -9.95
CA GLU A 38 -17.89 3.63 -10.05
C GLU A 38 -18.82 3.65 -11.28
N GLU A 39 -18.41 3.01 -12.38
CA GLU A 39 -19.23 2.90 -13.61
C GLU A 39 -20.36 1.88 -13.48
N HIS A 40 -20.21 0.84 -12.65
CA HIS A 40 -21.08 -0.34 -12.67
C HIS A 40 -21.76 -0.67 -11.34
N ASN A 41 -21.19 -0.25 -10.20
CA ASN A 41 -21.71 -0.60 -8.89
C ASN A 41 -22.78 0.37 -8.38
N LYS A 42 -23.54 -0.11 -7.39
CA LYS A 42 -24.27 0.77 -6.49
C LYS A 42 -23.27 1.57 -5.64
N PRO A 43 -23.69 2.74 -5.13
CA PRO A 43 -22.79 3.60 -4.36
C PRO A 43 -22.29 2.92 -3.09
N TYR A 44 -21.08 3.27 -2.69
CA TYR A 44 -20.55 2.95 -1.38
C TYR A 44 -21.18 3.88 -0.34
N LEU A 45 -21.52 3.33 0.81
CA LEU A 45 -22.08 4.07 1.94
C LEU A 45 -21.04 4.20 3.06
N ASP A 46 -21.17 5.24 3.85
CA ASP A 46 -20.49 5.34 5.14
C ASP A 46 -21.27 4.59 6.25
N LYS A 47 -20.74 4.59 7.48
CA LYS A 47 -21.37 3.92 8.62
C LYS A 47 -22.75 4.47 9.02
N ASP A 48 -23.06 5.68 8.62
CA ASP A 48 -24.32 6.36 8.90
C ASP A 48 -25.33 6.21 7.74
N GLY A 49 -24.94 5.48 6.67
CA GLY A 49 -25.72 5.23 5.48
C GLY A 49 -25.81 6.42 4.53
N ALA A 50 -24.88 7.36 4.64
CA ALA A 50 -24.72 8.41 3.66
C ALA A 50 -23.90 7.91 2.47
N GLU A 51 -24.31 8.30 1.26
CA GLU A 51 -23.59 7.95 0.04
C GLU A 51 -22.24 8.65 -0.03
N ILE A 52 -21.19 7.88 -0.27
CA ILE A 52 -19.84 8.38 -0.53
C ILE A 52 -19.76 8.78 -2.00
N LYS A 53 -19.76 10.09 -2.28
CA LYS A 53 -19.78 10.63 -3.64
C LYS A 53 -18.50 10.44 -4.41
N ASP A 54 -17.36 10.57 -3.74
CA ASP A 54 -16.04 10.30 -4.27
C ASP A 54 -15.23 9.59 -3.17
N LEU A 55 -14.84 8.35 -3.44
CA LEU A 55 -14.12 7.53 -2.47
C LEU A 55 -12.74 8.12 -2.16
N LEU A 56 -12.05 8.70 -3.15
CA LEU A 56 -10.72 9.28 -2.98
C LEU A 56 -10.75 10.54 -2.08
N GLU A 57 -11.80 11.34 -2.17
CA GLU A 57 -11.98 12.51 -1.30
C GLU A 57 -12.41 12.09 0.11
N TRP A 58 -13.07 10.95 0.26
CA TRP A 58 -13.64 10.51 1.53
C TRP A 58 -12.67 9.73 2.42
N ILE A 59 -11.83 8.85 1.85
CA ILE A 59 -10.96 7.94 2.62
C ILE A 59 -9.98 8.65 3.56
N PRO A 60 -9.52 9.90 3.34
CA PRO A 60 -8.73 10.63 4.33
C PRO A 60 -9.46 10.84 5.66
N SER A 61 -10.80 10.94 5.63
CA SER A 61 -11.62 11.13 6.84
C SER A 61 -11.57 9.94 7.80
N ILE A 62 -11.20 8.77 7.29
CA ILE A 62 -11.04 7.54 8.07
C ILE A 62 -9.57 7.16 8.30
N GLY A 63 -8.61 8.06 8.01
CA GLY A 63 -7.19 7.88 8.27
C GLY A 63 -6.40 7.17 7.15
N VAL A 64 -7.01 6.92 6.00
CA VAL A 64 -6.32 6.39 4.80
C VAL A 64 -5.70 7.55 4.03
N ASN A 65 -4.43 7.43 3.67
CA ASN A 65 -3.66 8.49 3.03
C ASN A 65 -2.93 8.06 1.76
N THR A 66 -3.08 6.80 1.35
CA THR A 66 -2.34 6.21 0.23
C THR A 66 -3.28 5.35 -0.61
N VAL A 67 -3.14 5.44 -1.92
CA VAL A 67 -3.82 4.54 -2.86
C VAL A 67 -2.79 3.81 -3.69
N ARG A 68 -2.85 2.47 -3.66
CA ARG A 68 -2.08 1.58 -4.52
C ARG A 68 -2.86 1.29 -5.78
N VAL A 69 -2.20 1.35 -6.93
CA VAL A 69 -2.78 0.98 -8.23
C VAL A 69 -1.77 0.16 -9.00
N ARG A 70 -2.20 -1.01 -9.44
CA ARG A 70 -1.43 -1.88 -10.33
C ARG A 70 -1.46 -1.40 -11.76
N LEU A 71 -0.39 -1.67 -12.51
CA LEU A 71 -0.26 -1.38 -13.94
C LEU A 71 0.19 -2.62 -14.69
N PHE A 72 -0.56 -3.01 -15.70
CA PHE A 72 -0.21 -4.02 -16.68
C PHE A 72 0.35 -3.40 -17.96
N VAL A 73 1.18 -4.15 -18.70
CA VAL A 73 1.81 -3.65 -19.93
C VAL A 73 0.78 -3.53 -21.05
N ASN A 74 0.04 -4.60 -21.29
CA ASN A 74 -1.04 -4.62 -22.28
C ASN A 74 -2.17 -5.58 -21.85
N PRO A 75 -3.07 -5.15 -20.96
CA PRO A 75 -4.13 -6.00 -20.41
C PRO A 75 -5.16 -6.46 -21.46
N THR A 76 -5.15 -5.87 -22.65
CA THR A 76 -6.07 -6.23 -23.76
C THR A 76 -5.47 -7.23 -24.74
N GLU A 77 -4.23 -7.69 -24.52
CA GLU A 77 -3.62 -8.74 -25.36
C GLU A 77 -4.47 -10.01 -25.37
N PRO A 78 -4.77 -10.57 -26.54
CA PRO A 78 -5.62 -11.77 -26.64
C PRO A 78 -5.11 -12.97 -25.85
N ASN A 79 -3.79 -13.05 -25.64
CA ASN A 79 -3.15 -14.13 -24.87
C ASN A 79 -3.07 -13.79 -23.36
N ALA A 80 -3.33 -12.57 -22.96
CA ALA A 80 -3.43 -12.20 -21.56
C ALA A 80 -4.56 -12.96 -20.87
N LYS A 81 -5.56 -13.47 -21.65
CA LYS A 81 -6.80 -14.07 -21.15
C LYS A 81 -7.26 -13.24 -19.98
N ALA A 82 -7.61 -12.00 -20.29
CA ALA A 82 -7.91 -11.05 -19.25
C ALA A 82 -8.84 -11.71 -18.22
N PRO A 83 -8.30 -12.25 -17.17
CA PRO A 83 -9.17 -12.63 -16.11
C PRO A 83 -9.55 -11.33 -15.45
N GLU A 84 -10.45 -11.37 -14.80
CA GLU A 84 -11.07 -10.63 -13.80
C GLU A 84 -10.11 -9.67 -13.13
N GLY A 85 -10.49 -8.40 -13.11
CA GLY A 85 -9.67 -7.35 -12.52
C GLY A 85 -8.44 -6.92 -13.33
N VAL A 86 -8.26 -7.39 -14.58
CA VAL A 86 -7.16 -7.02 -15.46
C VAL A 86 -7.65 -6.03 -16.51
N CYS A 87 -7.51 -4.73 -16.24
CA CYS A 87 -7.93 -3.66 -17.16
C CYS A 87 -7.03 -2.42 -17.04
N GLN A 88 -6.05 -2.43 -16.15
CA GLN A 88 -5.27 -1.27 -15.76
C GLN A 88 -4.10 -1.10 -16.74
N ASP A 89 -4.39 -0.55 -17.92
CA ASP A 89 -3.37 -0.05 -18.84
C ASP A 89 -2.85 1.34 -18.40
N LEU A 90 -1.87 1.86 -19.13
CA LEU A 90 -1.24 3.13 -18.78
C LEU A 90 -2.23 4.30 -18.82
N ASP A 91 -3.19 4.30 -19.74
CA ASP A 91 -4.19 5.37 -19.83
C ASP A 91 -5.16 5.33 -18.64
N TYR A 92 -5.65 4.16 -18.28
CA TYR A 92 -6.47 3.94 -17.07
C TYR A 92 -5.75 4.42 -15.82
N VAL A 93 -4.51 3.94 -15.61
CA VAL A 93 -3.70 4.28 -14.42
C VAL A 93 -3.35 5.76 -14.39
N THR A 94 -3.11 6.38 -15.54
CA THR A 94 -2.84 7.83 -15.64
C THR A 94 -4.04 8.66 -15.17
N ARG A 95 -5.25 8.32 -15.60
CA ARG A 95 -6.46 9.03 -15.16
C ARG A 95 -6.73 8.83 -13.68
N LEU A 96 -6.62 7.60 -13.19
CA LEU A 96 -6.82 7.31 -11.77
C LEU A 96 -5.75 7.95 -10.89
N GLY A 97 -4.48 7.88 -11.29
CA GLY A 97 -3.36 8.52 -10.59
C GLY A 97 -3.51 10.04 -10.48
N ALA A 98 -4.00 10.70 -11.54
CA ALA A 98 -4.27 12.13 -11.50
C ALA A 98 -5.39 12.48 -10.49
N ARG A 99 -6.45 11.67 -10.39
CA ARG A 99 -7.49 11.81 -9.36
C ARG A 99 -6.93 11.61 -7.95
N ILE A 100 -6.12 10.58 -7.73
CA ILE A 100 -5.46 10.31 -6.45
C ILE A 100 -4.63 11.52 -5.99
N LYS A 101 -3.81 12.06 -6.88
CA LYS A 101 -2.98 13.24 -6.58
C LYS A 101 -3.83 14.50 -6.35
N ALA A 102 -4.90 14.68 -7.10
CA ALA A 102 -5.84 15.81 -6.93
C ALA A 102 -6.56 15.76 -5.56
N ALA A 103 -6.85 14.55 -5.05
CA ALA A 103 -7.40 14.35 -3.71
C ALA A 103 -6.36 14.51 -2.58
N GLY A 104 -5.10 14.81 -2.90
CA GLY A 104 -4.03 15.01 -1.91
C GLY A 104 -3.49 13.72 -1.28
N LEU A 105 -3.79 12.57 -1.90
CA LEU A 105 -3.33 11.25 -1.45
C LEU A 105 -1.94 10.90 -1.99
N ASN A 106 -1.24 10.02 -1.29
CA ASN A 106 -0.06 9.36 -1.83
C ASN A 106 -0.48 8.35 -2.89
N PHE A 107 0.22 8.33 -4.00
CA PHE A 107 0.04 7.35 -5.06
C PHE A 107 1.16 6.31 -5.02
N MET A 108 0.81 5.05 -4.81
CA MET A 108 1.69 3.88 -4.92
C MET A 108 1.41 3.18 -6.25
N LEU A 109 2.37 3.26 -7.15
CA LEU A 109 2.31 2.58 -8.45
C LEU A 109 2.90 1.18 -8.32
N ASP A 110 2.14 0.15 -8.72
CA ASP A 110 2.58 -1.23 -8.76
C ASP A 110 2.81 -1.72 -10.20
N LEU A 111 4.06 -1.90 -10.58
CA LEU A 111 4.47 -2.31 -11.93
C LEU A 111 4.52 -3.84 -12.02
N HIS A 112 3.51 -4.46 -12.62
CA HIS A 112 3.49 -5.91 -12.80
C HIS A 112 4.47 -6.41 -13.88
N TYR A 113 4.87 -5.57 -14.84
CA TYR A 113 5.67 -5.97 -16.00
C TYR A 113 5.12 -7.21 -16.73
N SER A 114 3.83 -7.30 -16.79
CA SER A 114 3.07 -8.40 -17.38
C SER A 114 1.81 -7.85 -18.04
N ASP A 115 1.22 -8.61 -18.96
CA ASP A 115 -0.08 -8.28 -19.58
C ASP A 115 -1.27 -8.70 -18.68
N SER A 116 -1.01 -9.48 -17.65
CA SER A 116 -1.98 -9.99 -16.69
C SER A 116 -1.33 -10.10 -15.32
N TRP A 117 -2.03 -10.71 -14.35
CA TRP A 117 -1.50 -10.95 -13.02
C TRP A 117 -0.09 -11.51 -13.05
N ALA A 118 0.84 -10.80 -12.41
CA ALA A 118 2.14 -11.31 -12.01
C ALA A 118 2.03 -11.71 -10.53
N ASP A 119 2.31 -12.95 -10.23
CA ASP A 119 2.25 -13.56 -8.90
C ASP A 119 3.36 -14.61 -8.78
N PRO A 120 3.55 -15.27 -7.63
CA PRO A 120 4.62 -16.25 -7.45
C PRO A 120 4.61 -17.41 -8.47
N THR A 121 3.47 -17.69 -9.07
CA THR A 121 3.30 -18.76 -10.06
C THR A 121 3.31 -18.28 -11.50
N ASN A 122 3.27 -16.98 -11.73
CA ASN A 122 3.06 -16.38 -13.06
C ASN A 122 3.88 -15.10 -13.27
N GLN A 123 5.16 -15.25 -13.57
CA GLN A 123 6.09 -14.15 -13.86
C GLN A 123 6.47 -14.12 -15.35
N LYS A 124 5.45 -14.04 -16.21
CA LYS A 124 5.62 -14.14 -17.67
C LYS A 124 6.08 -12.82 -18.29
N LEU A 125 6.87 -12.94 -19.34
CA LEU A 125 7.21 -11.83 -20.22
C LEU A 125 5.93 -11.34 -20.95
N PRO A 126 5.69 -10.01 -21.04
CA PRO A 126 4.61 -9.47 -21.87
C PRO A 126 4.73 -9.93 -23.34
N ALA A 127 3.61 -10.19 -24.00
CA ALA A 127 3.59 -10.66 -25.38
C ALA A 127 4.29 -9.68 -26.33
N SER A 128 4.12 -8.38 -26.11
CA SER A 128 4.78 -7.33 -26.89
C SER A 128 6.30 -7.22 -26.68
N TRP A 129 6.87 -7.99 -25.73
CA TRP A 129 8.30 -8.02 -25.42
C TRP A 129 8.98 -9.33 -25.85
N ASN A 130 8.31 -10.17 -26.63
CA ASN A 130 8.82 -11.49 -27.06
C ASN A 130 10.10 -11.42 -27.89
N ASP A 131 10.46 -10.27 -28.43
CA ASP A 131 11.74 -9.97 -29.10
C ASP A 131 12.92 -9.80 -28.10
N CYS A 132 12.65 -9.60 -26.83
CA CYS A 132 13.65 -9.49 -25.76
C CYS A 132 14.11 -10.88 -25.31
N VAL A 133 15.06 -11.48 -26.04
CA VAL A 133 15.54 -12.86 -25.78
C VAL A 133 16.65 -12.92 -24.74
N THR A 134 17.51 -11.90 -24.66
CA THR A 134 18.63 -11.86 -23.73
C THR A 134 18.25 -11.09 -22.46
N VAL A 135 18.99 -11.35 -21.38
CA VAL A 135 18.86 -10.58 -20.13
C VAL A 135 19.07 -9.07 -20.36
N ASP A 136 20.05 -8.71 -21.20
CA ASP A 136 20.35 -7.32 -21.50
C ASP A 136 19.18 -6.61 -22.18
N GLN A 137 18.58 -7.26 -23.16
CA GLN A 137 17.39 -6.75 -23.86
C GLN A 137 16.20 -6.59 -22.89
N LYS A 138 16.00 -7.56 -22.00
CA LYS A 138 14.94 -7.50 -20.98
C LYS A 138 15.17 -6.35 -19.99
N ALA A 139 16.41 -6.19 -19.52
CA ALA A 139 16.78 -5.12 -18.60
C ALA A 139 16.60 -3.72 -19.24
N GLU A 140 17.05 -3.56 -20.48
CA GLU A 140 16.84 -2.34 -21.25
C GLU A 140 15.35 -2.06 -21.49
N LYS A 141 14.57 -3.09 -21.78
CA LYS A 141 13.12 -2.96 -22.00
C LYS A 141 12.41 -2.50 -20.74
N VAL A 142 12.76 -3.06 -19.57
CA VAL A 142 12.22 -2.64 -18.26
C VAL A 142 12.58 -1.19 -17.97
N TYR A 143 13.83 -0.78 -18.20
CA TYR A 143 14.24 0.61 -18.04
C TYR A 143 13.41 1.56 -18.92
N ASN A 144 13.30 1.25 -20.23
CA ASN A 144 12.61 2.10 -21.18
C ASN A 144 11.10 2.19 -20.87
N TYR A 145 10.46 1.06 -20.57
CA TYR A 145 9.04 1.02 -20.20
C TYR A 145 8.77 1.80 -18.92
N THR A 146 9.57 1.56 -17.86
CA THR A 146 9.41 2.29 -16.59
C THR A 146 9.59 3.78 -16.78
N SER A 147 10.58 4.20 -17.58
CA SER A 147 10.81 5.61 -17.91
C SER A 147 9.63 6.22 -18.66
N GLU A 148 9.08 5.51 -19.65
CA GLU A 148 7.90 5.95 -20.40
C GLU A 148 6.67 6.12 -19.48
N VAL A 149 6.40 5.14 -18.64
CA VAL A 149 5.30 5.17 -17.65
C VAL A 149 5.43 6.39 -16.75
N LEU A 150 6.57 6.55 -16.09
CA LEU A 150 6.78 7.64 -15.13
C LEU A 150 6.71 9.02 -15.78
N ASN A 151 7.26 9.17 -16.98
CA ASN A 151 7.16 10.41 -17.75
C ASN A 151 5.72 10.72 -18.18
N THR A 152 4.93 9.71 -18.53
CA THR A 152 3.53 9.87 -18.88
C THR A 152 2.71 10.31 -17.67
N LEU A 153 2.90 9.65 -16.53
CA LEU A 153 2.26 10.00 -15.28
C LEU A 153 2.63 11.42 -14.80
N ALA A 154 3.91 11.78 -14.89
CA ALA A 154 4.37 13.12 -14.51
C ALA A 154 3.72 14.23 -15.35
N LYS A 155 3.59 14.04 -16.67
CA LYS A 155 2.92 14.99 -17.57
C LYS A 155 1.43 15.18 -17.23
N ALA A 156 0.81 14.17 -16.67
CA ALA A 156 -0.60 14.19 -16.26
C ALA A 156 -0.81 14.64 -14.79
N SER A 157 0.23 15.13 -14.11
CA SER A 157 0.23 15.46 -12.67
C SER A 157 -0.12 14.25 -11.78
N ALA A 158 0.23 13.05 -12.24
CA ALA A 158 0.01 11.77 -11.58
C ALA A 158 1.33 11.11 -11.13
N ALA A 159 2.37 11.89 -10.87
CA ALA A 159 3.66 11.34 -10.42
C ALA A 159 3.48 10.55 -9.10
N PRO A 160 3.93 9.29 -9.05
CA PRO A 160 3.78 8.46 -7.86
C PRO A 160 4.73 8.89 -6.73
N ASP A 161 4.30 8.66 -5.48
CA ASP A 161 5.13 8.86 -4.28
C ASP A 161 5.90 7.58 -3.92
N LEU A 162 5.36 6.42 -4.32
CA LEU A 162 5.98 5.10 -4.16
C LEU A 162 5.86 4.33 -5.47
N VAL A 163 6.91 3.60 -5.84
CA VAL A 163 6.92 2.75 -7.03
C VAL A 163 7.37 1.35 -6.64
N GLN A 164 6.49 0.39 -6.84
CA GLN A 164 6.78 -1.02 -6.67
C GLN A 164 7.31 -1.58 -8.00
N VAL A 165 8.56 -2.05 -7.97
CA VAL A 165 9.27 -2.58 -9.15
C VAL A 165 9.11 -4.10 -9.18
N GLY A 166 8.07 -4.55 -9.86
CA GLY A 166 7.60 -5.95 -9.89
C GLY A 166 6.64 -6.28 -8.75
N ASN A 167 5.71 -7.21 -8.99
CA ASN A 167 4.75 -7.71 -8.02
C ASN A 167 5.05 -9.16 -7.64
N GLU A 168 5.19 -9.44 -6.31
CA GLU A 168 5.41 -10.77 -5.73
C GLU A 168 6.50 -11.60 -6.44
N ILE A 169 7.67 -11.00 -6.61
CA ILE A 169 8.74 -11.48 -7.49
C ILE A 169 9.67 -12.52 -6.85
N SER A 170 9.25 -13.21 -5.79
CA SER A 170 10.11 -14.16 -5.09
C SER A 170 10.54 -15.36 -5.96
N TYR A 171 9.81 -15.66 -7.02
CA TYR A 171 10.13 -16.73 -7.98
C TYR A 171 10.57 -16.22 -9.36
N GLY A 172 10.76 -14.92 -9.52
CA GLY A 172 11.28 -14.34 -10.76
C GLY A 172 10.59 -13.07 -11.20
N ILE A 173 10.96 -12.62 -12.40
CA ILE A 173 10.37 -11.47 -13.11
C ILE A 173 10.54 -11.65 -14.60
N ILE A 174 9.52 -11.33 -15.41
CA ILE A 174 9.55 -11.37 -16.88
C ILE A 174 10.24 -12.61 -17.49
N GLY A 175 9.93 -13.78 -16.91
CA GLY A 175 10.48 -15.05 -17.38
C GLY A 175 11.96 -15.28 -17.04
N ILE A 176 12.52 -14.54 -16.07
CA ILE A 176 13.80 -14.86 -15.43
C ILE A 176 13.48 -15.47 -14.08
N ASN A 177 13.83 -16.73 -13.89
CA ASN A 177 13.46 -17.49 -12.70
C ASN A 177 14.54 -17.41 -11.62
N VAL A 178 14.09 -17.24 -10.39
CA VAL A 178 14.86 -17.38 -9.14
C VAL A 178 13.99 -18.11 -8.13
N HIS A 179 14.55 -18.47 -6.98
CA HIS A 179 13.81 -19.06 -5.86
C HIS A 179 14.22 -18.38 -4.56
N PRO A 180 13.34 -18.27 -3.57
CA PRO A 180 13.68 -17.73 -2.26
C PRO A 180 14.43 -18.75 -1.36
N TYR A 181 15.17 -19.65 -2.00
CA TYR A 181 16.05 -20.67 -1.41
C TYR A 181 17.11 -21.08 -2.45
N ASP A 182 18.12 -21.81 -2.03
CA ASP A 182 19.20 -22.23 -2.92
C ASP A 182 18.69 -23.19 -4.00
N ASN A 183 18.88 -22.81 -5.27
CA ASN A 183 18.50 -23.61 -6.43
C ASN A 183 19.51 -23.36 -7.57
N ALA A 184 20.15 -24.43 -8.04
CA ALA A 184 21.18 -24.36 -9.08
C ALA A 184 20.71 -23.85 -10.44
N ALA A 185 19.40 -23.82 -10.69
CA ALA A 185 18.82 -23.33 -11.94
C ALA A 185 18.55 -21.80 -11.92
N ASP A 186 18.80 -21.11 -10.81
CA ASP A 186 18.49 -19.71 -10.64
C ASP A 186 19.42 -18.80 -11.46
N ASN A 187 18.79 -17.78 -12.05
CA ASN A 187 19.52 -16.71 -12.73
C ASN A 187 19.48 -15.41 -11.92
N TRP A 188 20.10 -15.41 -10.74
CA TRP A 188 20.15 -14.24 -9.86
C TRP A 188 20.82 -13.04 -10.51
N ASP A 189 21.91 -13.24 -11.27
CA ASP A 189 22.59 -12.12 -11.95
C ASP A 189 21.67 -11.45 -12.97
N GLY A 190 20.93 -12.24 -13.74
CA GLY A 190 19.96 -11.71 -14.68
C GLY A 190 18.77 -11.05 -14.01
N PHE A 191 18.28 -11.62 -12.91
CA PHE A 191 17.20 -11.07 -12.13
C PHE A 191 17.56 -9.72 -11.51
N VAL A 192 18.70 -9.64 -10.84
CA VAL A 192 19.20 -8.38 -10.22
C VAL A 192 19.41 -7.32 -11.29
N LYS A 193 19.99 -7.68 -12.45
CA LYS A 193 20.21 -6.73 -13.55
C LYS A 193 18.90 -6.10 -14.06
N VAL A 194 17.84 -6.88 -14.16
CA VAL A 194 16.50 -6.36 -14.54
C VAL A 194 15.98 -5.39 -13.48
N LEU A 195 16.07 -5.75 -12.19
CA LEU A 195 15.63 -4.88 -11.10
C LEU A 195 16.47 -3.59 -11.02
N GLU A 196 17.80 -3.67 -11.19
CA GLU A 196 18.67 -2.49 -11.25
C GLU A 196 18.22 -1.49 -12.32
N ASN A 197 17.83 -1.98 -13.50
CA ASN A 197 17.36 -1.14 -14.57
C ASN A 197 15.98 -0.53 -14.26
N GLY A 198 15.07 -1.27 -13.65
CA GLY A 198 13.80 -0.74 -13.17
C GLY A 198 13.99 0.34 -12.10
N CYS A 199 14.78 0.06 -11.08
CA CYS A 199 15.10 1.02 -10.01
C CYS A 199 15.79 2.27 -10.54
N LYS A 200 16.77 2.11 -11.44
CA LYS A 200 17.45 3.22 -12.11
C LYS A 200 16.46 4.11 -12.85
N ALA A 201 15.54 3.53 -13.61
CA ALA A 201 14.52 4.30 -14.32
C ALA A 201 13.66 5.12 -13.34
N VAL A 202 13.30 4.56 -12.17
CA VAL A 202 12.57 5.29 -11.13
C VAL A 202 13.40 6.45 -10.60
N ARG A 203 14.67 6.23 -10.21
CA ARG A 203 15.54 7.29 -9.68
C ARG A 203 15.72 8.45 -10.66
N GLU A 204 15.83 8.15 -11.97
CA GLU A 204 16.06 9.17 -13.00
C GLU A 204 14.79 9.95 -13.38
N ASN A 205 13.61 9.30 -13.38
CA ASN A 205 12.38 9.90 -13.88
C ASN A 205 11.39 10.31 -12.77
N CYS A 206 11.55 9.79 -11.55
CA CYS A 206 10.74 10.13 -10.38
C CYS A 206 11.60 10.12 -9.09
N PRO A 207 12.60 11.02 -8.97
CA PRO A 207 13.64 10.95 -7.94
C PRO A 207 13.12 11.09 -6.51
N ASN A 208 11.92 11.63 -6.33
CA ASN A 208 11.28 11.77 -5.01
C ASN A 208 10.50 10.54 -4.57
N ALA A 209 10.23 9.59 -5.47
CA ALA A 209 9.51 8.38 -5.15
C ALA A 209 10.38 7.40 -4.37
N LYS A 210 9.80 6.74 -3.37
CA LYS A 210 10.41 5.58 -2.73
C LYS A 210 10.20 4.34 -3.59
N ILE A 211 11.24 3.50 -3.69
CA ILE A 211 11.22 2.25 -4.45
C ILE A 211 10.92 1.09 -3.50
N ILE A 212 9.94 0.27 -3.88
CA ILE A 212 9.53 -0.93 -3.16
C ILE A 212 9.93 -2.17 -3.97
N ILE A 213 10.54 -3.15 -3.31
CA ILE A 213 10.69 -4.50 -3.85
C ILE A 213 9.76 -5.42 -3.07
N HIS A 214 8.91 -6.16 -3.78
CA HIS A 214 7.76 -6.85 -3.19
C HIS A 214 7.85 -8.38 -3.31
N THR A 215 7.64 -9.06 -2.17
CA THR A 215 7.51 -10.51 -2.10
C THR A 215 6.35 -10.94 -1.20
N GLU A 216 5.88 -12.16 -1.37
CA GLU A 216 4.82 -12.76 -0.57
C GLU A 216 5.35 -13.71 0.52
N ARG A 217 6.65 -13.68 0.83
CA ARG A 217 7.28 -14.63 1.77
C ARG A 217 7.12 -14.25 3.25
N SER A 218 6.21 -13.36 3.62
CA SER A 218 6.03 -12.85 4.99
C SER A 218 5.80 -13.90 6.08
N GLY A 219 5.36 -15.10 5.71
CA GLY A 219 5.21 -16.25 6.61
C GLY A 219 6.44 -17.13 6.77
N ASN A 220 7.56 -16.77 6.12
CA ASN A 220 8.81 -17.55 6.17
C ASN A 220 10.02 -16.62 6.24
N ALA A 221 10.49 -16.36 7.45
CA ALA A 221 11.59 -15.44 7.72
C ALA A 221 12.90 -15.82 7.02
N GLU A 222 13.21 -17.13 6.93
CA GLU A 222 14.42 -17.64 6.28
C GLU A 222 14.39 -17.36 4.77
N GLN A 223 13.29 -17.67 4.10
CA GLN A 223 13.14 -17.43 2.67
C GLN A 223 13.11 -15.94 2.34
N THR A 224 12.45 -15.13 3.17
CA THR A 224 12.44 -13.68 3.03
C THR A 224 13.86 -13.12 3.17
N LEU A 225 14.58 -13.53 4.19
CA LEU A 225 15.97 -13.12 4.41
C LEU A 225 16.88 -13.54 3.26
N TYR A 226 16.74 -14.78 2.79
CA TYR A 226 17.53 -15.29 1.65
C TYR A 226 17.33 -14.42 0.41
N PHE A 227 16.06 -14.14 0.07
CA PHE A 227 15.73 -13.32 -1.10
C PHE A 227 16.34 -11.92 -1.01
N TYR A 228 16.09 -11.19 0.08
CA TYR A 228 16.59 -9.82 0.20
C TYR A 228 18.12 -9.72 0.36
N ASN A 229 18.79 -10.75 0.87
CA ASN A 229 20.26 -10.82 0.87
C ASN A 229 20.84 -10.86 -0.55
N LYS A 230 20.16 -11.49 -1.52
CA LYS A 230 20.55 -11.46 -2.93
C LYS A 230 20.45 -10.05 -3.55
N LEU A 231 19.67 -9.17 -2.94
CA LEU A 231 19.42 -7.79 -3.37
C LEU A 231 20.18 -6.76 -2.52
N SER A 232 21.16 -7.17 -1.74
CA SER A 232 21.89 -6.30 -0.79
C SER A 232 22.52 -5.06 -1.43
N ASN A 233 22.92 -5.14 -2.70
CA ASN A 233 23.54 -4.04 -3.46
C ASN A 233 22.54 -3.26 -4.33
N LEU A 234 21.26 -3.67 -4.37
CA LEU A 234 20.23 -2.99 -5.16
C LEU A 234 19.83 -1.67 -4.49
N ASP A 235 19.68 -0.61 -5.30
CA ASP A 235 19.18 0.69 -4.83
C ASP A 235 17.66 0.69 -4.77
N TYR A 236 17.12 0.37 -3.61
CA TYR A 236 15.70 0.47 -3.25
C TYR A 236 15.54 0.94 -1.80
N ASP A 237 14.34 1.35 -1.40
CA ASP A 237 14.09 1.95 -0.08
C ASP A 237 13.33 1.02 0.86
N ILE A 238 12.35 0.29 0.34
CA ILE A 238 11.33 -0.41 1.11
C ILE A 238 11.26 -1.89 0.74
N ILE A 239 11.23 -2.73 1.76
CA ILE A 239 10.89 -4.14 1.66
C ILE A 239 9.37 -4.25 1.70
N GLY A 240 8.74 -4.61 0.57
CA GLY A 240 7.30 -4.83 0.47
C GLY A 240 6.93 -6.30 0.72
N LEU A 241 5.89 -6.53 1.50
CA LEU A 241 5.41 -7.86 1.83
C LEU A 241 3.90 -7.98 1.61
N SER A 242 3.44 -9.07 0.99
CA SER A 242 2.06 -9.53 1.14
C SER A 242 1.91 -10.30 2.45
N TYR A 243 0.86 -10.02 3.22
CA TYR A 243 0.51 -10.83 4.39
C TYR A 243 -0.97 -11.22 4.37
N TYR A 244 -1.22 -12.44 4.02
CA TYR A 244 -2.53 -13.08 4.07
C TYR A 244 -2.46 -14.27 5.02
N PRO A 245 -3.07 -14.22 6.21
CA PRO A 245 -2.84 -15.25 7.24
C PRO A 245 -3.23 -16.66 6.79
N PHE A 246 -4.22 -16.77 5.91
CA PHE A 246 -4.65 -18.06 5.35
C PHE A 246 -3.64 -18.70 4.37
N TRP A 247 -2.63 -17.95 3.90
CA TRP A 247 -1.52 -18.45 3.07
C TRP A 247 -0.18 -18.42 3.80
N HIS A 248 0.04 -17.39 4.63
CA HIS A 248 1.35 -17.08 5.21
C HIS A 248 1.46 -17.47 6.69
N GLY A 249 0.38 -17.99 7.29
CA GLY A 249 0.35 -18.38 8.68
C GLY A 249 -0.07 -17.28 9.65
N TYR A 250 -0.06 -17.61 10.93
CA TYR A 250 -0.54 -16.72 11.98
C TYR A 250 0.39 -15.54 12.23
N MET A 251 -0.04 -14.61 13.08
CA MET A 251 0.66 -13.35 13.33
C MET A 251 2.10 -13.54 13.84
N ASP A 252 2.37 -14.61 14.60
CA ASP A 252 3.71 -14.96 15.08
C ASP A 252 4.71 -15.19 13.94
N LYS A 253 4.27 -15.73 12.80
CA LYS A 253 5.11 -15.90 11.61
C LYS A 253 5.48 -14.57 10.96
N LEU A 254 4.54 -13.65 10.90
CA LEU A 254 4.82 -12.29 10.46
C LEU A 254 5.80 -11.59 11.41
N GLU A 255 5.58 -11.69 12.74
CA GLU A 255 6.47 -11.09 13.76
C GLU A 255 7.91 -11.64 13.67
N GLU A 256 8.06 -12.94 13.42
CA GLU A 256 9.39 -13.56 13.17
C GLU A 256 10.08 -12.93 11.95
N THR A 257 9.34 -12.75 10.84
CA THR A 257 9.85 -12.13 9.62
C THR A 257 10.21 -10.67 9.84
N LEU A 258 9.34 -9.88 10.47
CA LEU A 258 9.60 -8.46 10.74
C LEU A 258 10.81 -8.27 11.65
N THR A 259 10.96 -9.12 12.67
CA THR A 259 12.13 -9.12 13.58
C THR A 259 13.41 -9.42 12.80
N THR A 260 13.39 -10.45 11.94
CA THR A 260 14.54 -10.85 11.13
C THR A 260 14.95 -9.73 10.16
N LEU A 261 13.99 -9.12 9.47
CA LEU A 261 14.23 -8.01 8.54
C LEU A 261 14.77 -6.76 9.26
N GLY A 262 14.19 -6.39 10.39
CA GLY A 262 14.62 -5.24 11.18
C GLY A 262 16.08 -5.36 11.66
N ASN A 263 16.52 -6.57 12.00
CA ASN A 263 17.88 -6.86 12.40
C ASN A 263 18.86 -6.90 11.22
N SER A 264 18.44 -7.47 10.09
CA SER A 264 19.32 -7.72 8.93
C SER A 264 19.43 -6.52 7.99
N PHE A 265 18.39 -5.69 7.90
CA PHE A 265 18.33 -4.53 7.00
C PHE A 265 18.01 -3.23 7.76
N PRO A 266 18.90 -2.76 8.65
CA PRO A 266 18.64 -1.62 9.54
C PRO A 266 18.38 -0.30 8.79
N ASN A 267 18.80 -0.20 7.52
CA ASN A 267 18.63 0.99 6.68
C ASN A 267 17.44 0.90 5.73
N LYS A 268 16.67 -0.19 5.77
CA LYS A 268 15.45 -0.34 4.96
C LYS A 268 14.21 -0.13 5.82
N GLU A 269 13.17 0.41 5.20
CA GLU A 269 11.82 0.39 5.74
C GLU A 269 11.11 -0.89 5.30
N VAL A 270 10.03 -1.25 5.98
CA VAL A 270 9.18 -2.40 5.62
C VAL A 270 7.75 -1.92 5.45
N GLN A 271 7.03 -2.45 4.48
CA GLN A 271 5.59 -2.21 4.30
C GLN A 271 4.85 -3.52 4.08
N ILE A 272 3.68 -3.64 4.68
CA ILE A 272 2.70 -4.62 4.23
C ILE A 272 1.93 -3.97 3.08
N VAL A 273 2.36 -4.29 1.86
CA VAL A 273 1.78 -3.69 0.64
C VAL A 273 0.51 -4.38 0.18
N GLU A 274 0.25 -5.58 0.72
CA GLU A 274 -0.99 -6.32 0.52
C GLU A 274 -1.40 -7.08 1.76
N THR A 275 -2.67 -6.96 2.12
CA THR A 275 -3.36 -7.82 3.09
C THR A 275 -4.85 -7.80 2.82
N ALA A 276 -5.55 -8.86 3.20
CA ALA A 276 -7.01 -8.91 3.27
C ALA A 276 -7.45 -10.02 4.22
N TYR A 277 -8.71 -9.95 4.67
CA TYR A 277 -9.32 -11.01 5.45
C TYR A 277 -10.82 -11.14 5.17
N TYR A 278 -11.37 -12.29 5.50
CA TYR A 278 -12.74 -12.67 5.20
C TYR A 278 -13.77 -11.91 6.06
N ASN A 279 -14.77 -11.36 5.41
CA ASN A 279 -15.89 -10.69 6.06
C ASN A 279 -17.12 -11.61 6.25
N SER A 280 -17.25 -12.70 5.51
CA SER A 280 -18.45 -13.53 5.49
C SER A 280 -18.19 -15.04 5.54
N TRP A 281 -17.59 -15.61 4.51
CA TRP A 281 -17.33 -17.06 4.48
C TRP A 281 -15.87 -17.36 4.21
N PHE A 282 -15.39 -18.48 4.76
CA PHE A 282 -14.04 -18.97 4.52
C PHE A 282 -14.09 -20.09 3.46
N PRO A 283 -13.36 -19.99 2.36
CA PRO A 283 -13.37 -21.03 1.35
C PRO A 283 -12.80 -22.33 1.91
N SER A 284 -13.40 -23.45 1.52
CA SER A 284 -12.94 -24.79 1.90
C SER A 284 -11.67 -25.25 1.17
N SER A 285 -11.24 -24.53 0.15
CA SER A 285 -10.07 -24.85 -0.69
C SER A 285 -9.22 -23.61 -0.97
N GLY A 286 -7.93 -23.81 -1.22
CA GLY A 286 -6.99 -22.76 -1.60
C GLY A 286 -6.28 -22.08 -0.43
N ALA A 287 -6.74 -22.22 0.80
CA ALA A 287 -6.02 -21.73 1.99
C ALA A 287 -5.03 -22.78 2.49
N THR A 288 -3.82 -22.35 2.86
CA THR A 288 -2.81 -23.22 3.48
C THR A 288 -3.09 -23.42 4.97
N TYR A 289 -3.59 -22.36 5.65
CA TYR A 289 -3.90 -22.37 7.06
C TYR A 289 -5.39 -22.12 7.29
N ASN A 290 -6.02 -22.91 8.16
CA ASN A 290 -7.38 -22.63 8.61
C ASN A 290 -7.34 -21.63 9.77
N THR A 291 -7.41 -20.35 9.46
CA THR A 291 -7.36 -19.28 10.45
C THR A 291 -8.73 -18.91 11.04
N SER A 292 -9.80 -19.55 10.59
CA SER A 292 -11.18 -19.27 11.03
C SER A 292 -11.43 -19.53 12.50
N THR A 293 -10.57 -20.28 13.17
CA THR A 293 -10.60 -20.49 14.62
C THR A 293 -9.97 -19.35 15.43
N THR A 294 -9.14 -18.53 14.79
CA THR A 294 -8.49 -17.34 15.40
C THR A 294 -9.28 -16.08 15.08
N TRP A 295 -9.65 -15.91 13.84
CA TRP A 295 -10.50 -14.82 13.36
C TRP A 295 -11.64 -15.44 12.55
N GLU A 296 -12.83 -15.37 13.07
CA GLU A 296 -14.00 -15.92 12.39
C GLU A 296 -14.19 -15.25 11.01
N ALA A 297 -14.70 -16.00 10.04
CA ALA A 297 -15.09 -15.42 8.73
C ALA A 297 -16.42 -14.65 8.89
N SER A 298 -16.32 -13.47 9.46
CA SER A 298 -17.42 -12.57 9.82
C SER A 298 -16.94 -11.13 9.88
N ASP A 299 -17.86 -10.17 9.96
CA ASP A 299 -17.53 -8.74 10.19
C ASP A 299 -16.64 -8.55 11.43
N ALA A 300 -17.00 -9.19 12.52
CA ALA A 300 -16.25 -9.12 13.78
C ALA A 300 -14.86 -9.74 13.64
N GLY A 301 -14.73 -10.85 12.93
CA GLY A 301 -13.45 -11.52 12.73
C GLY A 301 -12.55 -10.79 11.76
N GLN A 302 -13.07 -10.20 10.66
CA GLN A 302 -12.32 -9.34 9.77
C GLN A 302 -11.76 -8.12 10.53
N LYS A 303 -12.62 -7.49 11.34
CA LYS A 303 -12.21 -6.37 12.20
C LYS A 303 -11.15 -6.79 13.21
N ALA A 304 -11.32 -7.92 13.89
CA ALA A 304 -10.37 -8.40 14.89
C ALA A 304 -8.99 -8.69 14.26
N PHE A 305 -8.96 -9.24 13.03
CA PHE A 305 -7.73 -9.44 12.27
C PHE A 305 -7.03 -8.11 12.00
N ILE A 306 -7.74 -7.11 11.46
CA ILE A 306 -7.14 -5.80 11.14
C ILE A 306 -6.68 -5.09 12.43
N ASP A 307 -7.47 -5.09 13.50
CA ASP A 307 -7.08 -4.50 14.78
C ASP A 307 -5.77 -5.15 15.30
N GLN A 308 -5.68 -6.48 15.30
CA GLN A 308 -4.48 -7.19 15.73
C GLN A 308 -3.28 -6.93 14.81
N LEU A 309 -3.48 -6.85 13.49
CA LEU A 309 -2.41 -6.53 12.54
C LEU A 309 -1.86 -5.12 12.81
N VAL A 310 -2.72 -4.12 12.96
CA VAL A 310 -2.33 -2.75 13.29
C VAL A 310 -1.54 -2.69 14.60
N GLU A 311 -2.02 -3.35 15.66
CA GLU A 311 -1.32 -3.43 16.95
C GLU A 311 0.03 -4.14 16.83
N THR A 312 0.12 -5.18 16.00
CA THR A 312 1.36 -5.89 15.75
C THR A 312 2.37 -5.03 15.02
N LEU A 313 1.98 -4.42 13.89
CA LEU A 313 2.88 -3.58 13.09
C LEU A 313 3.40 -2.38 13.88
N ALA A 314 2.60 -1.80 14.78
CA ALA A 314 3.00 -0.68 15.62
C ALA A 314 4.18 -1.00 16.57
N LYS A 315 4.47 -2.27 16.84
CA LYS A 315 5.63 -2.69 17.64
C LYS A 315 6.95 -2.61 16.86
N TYR A 316 6.89 -2.48 15.55
CA TYR A 316 8.05 -2.53 14.65
C TYR A 316 8.32 -1.16 14.01
N PRO A 317 9.25 -0.36 14.54
CA PRO A 317 9.47 1.03 14.11
C PRO A 317 9.97 1.17 12.67
N LYS A 318 10.39 0.06 12.04
CA LYS A 318 10.78 0.02 10.62
C LYS A 318 9.60 -0.24 9.69
N VAL A 319 8.46 -0.68 10.23
CA VAL A 319 7.25 -0.85 9.43
C VAL A 319 6.55 0.49 9.32
N ASN A 320 6.53 1.04 8.11
CA ASN A 320 6.00 2.37 7.84
C ASN A 320 4.76 2.36 6.94
N GLY A 321 4.20 1.20 6.60
CA GLY A 321 3.03 1.13 5.73
C GLY A 321 2.22 -0.14 5.87
N LEU A 322 0.91 0.01 5.70
CA LEU A 322 -0.08 -1.05 5.64
C LEU A 322 -1.08 -0.71 4.52
N CYS A 323 -1.18 -1.58 3.51
CA CYS A 323 -2.14 -1.44 2.41
C CYS A 323 -3.11 -2.63 2.41
N TYR A 324 -4.41 -2.33 2.44
CA TYR A 324 -5.45 -3.35 2.26
C TYR A 324 -5.65 -3.60 0.76
N TRP A 325 -5.59 -4.87 0.35
CA TRP A 325 -5.74 -5.24 -1.04
C TRP A 325 -7.20 -5.50 -1.40
N PHE A 326 -7.68 -4.76 -2.41
CA PHE A 326 -8.98 -4.89 -3.01
C PHE A 326 -10.16 -4.60 -2.05
N PRO A 327 -10.09 -3.48 -1.28
CA PRO A 327 -11.14 -3.13 -0.32
C PRO A 327 -12.47 -2.76 -0.97
N GLU A 328 -12.42 -2.20 -2.20
CA GLU A 328 -13.60 -1.79 -2.97
C GLU A 328 -14.40 -2.96 -3.55
N GLU A 329 -13.89 -4.19 -3.41
CA GLU A 329 -14.54 -5.39 -3.92
C GLU A 329 -15.84 -5.68 -3.16
N ALA A 330 -16.93 -5.22 -3.70
CA ALA A 330 -18.28 -5.46 -3.19
C ALA A 330 -19.17 -6.19 -4.23
N GLY A 331 -18.54 -6.70 -5.30
CA GLY A 331 -19.25 -7.25 -6.46
C GLY A 331 -19.86 -6.18 -7.36
N CYS A 332 -20.12 -6.51 -8.58
CA CYS A 332 -20.70 -5.59 -9.58
C CYS A 332 -22.23 -5.53 -9.53
N GLY A 333 -22.84 -5.84 -8.39
CA GLY A 333 -24.30 -5.83 -8.27
C GLY A 333 -24.95 -6.90 -9.14
N ASP A 334 -25.97 -6.49 -9.87
CA ASP A 334 -26.74 -7.32 -10.80
C ASP A 334 -26.30 -7.15 -12.27
N ASP A 335 -25.15 -6.52 -12.50
CA ASP A 335 -24.68 -6.28 -13.86
C ASP A 335 -24.14 -7.55 -14.51
N THR A 336 -25.04 -8.21 -15.24
CA THR A 336 -24.72 -9.41 -16.01
C THR A 336 -23.81 -9.14 -17.20
N ASP A 337 -23.78 -7.92 -17.73
CA ASP A 337 -22.92 -7.56 -18.87
C ASP A 337 -21.46 -7.38 -18.42
N TRP A 338 -21.24 -6.80 -17.27
CA TRP A 338 -19.92 -6.76 -16.66
C TRP A 338 -19.39 -8.17 -16.40
N ASN A 339 -20.23 -9.04 -15.90
CA ASN A 339 -19.90 -10.45 -15.69
C ASN A 339 -19.67 -11.21 -17.00
N ALA A 340 -20.36 -10.86 -18.08
CA ALA A 340 -20.20 -11.50 -19.38
C ALA A 340 -18.88 -11.15 -20.06
N THR A 341 -18.24 -10.06 -19.71
CA THR A 341 -16.96 -9.62 -20.25
C THR A 341 -15.75 -10.15 -19.49
N ASN A 342 -15.93 -11.15 -18.61
CA ASN A 342 -14.89 -12.06 -18.13
C ASN A 342 -14.16 -11.75 -16.84
N THR A 343 -14.58 -10.78 -16.15
CA THR A 343 -13.91 -10.45 -14.89
C THR A 343 -14.57 -11.10 -13.69
N ALA A 344 -15.70 -11.70 -13.87
CA ALA A 344 -16.57 -12.16 -12.80
C ALA A 344 -15.95 -13.14 -11.82
N THR A 345 -15.07 -14.00 -12.27
CA THR A 345 -14.73 -15.17 -11.44
C THR A 345 -13.74 -14.83 -10.33
N VAL A 346 -12.71 -14.04 -10.56
CA VAL A 346 -11.76 -13.63 -9.49
C VAL A 346 -12.40 -12.64 -8.55
N ILE A 347 -13.13 -11.71 -9.08
CA ILE A 347 -13.92 -10.78 -8.31
C ILE A 347 -14.86 -11.55 -7.38
N GLN A 348 -15.59 -12.54 -7.89
CA GLN A 348 -16.41 -13.40 -7.04
C GLN A 348 -15.61 -14.15 -5.96
N ASN A 349 -14.37 -14.56 -6.26
CA ASN A 349 -13.52 -15.22 -5.27
C ASN A 349 -13.01 -14.27 -4.17
N TRP A 350 -13.00 -12.96 -4.41
CA TRP A 350 -12.55 -11.95 -3.44
C TRP A 350 -13.68 -11.16 -2.78
N ILE A 351 -14.87 -11.26 -3.26
CA ILE A 351 -16.06 -10.52 -2.79
C ILE A 351 -16.29 -10.65 -1.27
N ASN A 352 -15.87 -11.76 -0.68
CA ASN A 352 -15.95 -12.02 0.75
C ASN A 352 -14.77 -11.41 1.56
N ARG A 353 -13.93 -10.58 0.95
CA ARG A 353 -12.76 -9.95 1.57
C ARG A 353 -12.76 -8.43 1.45
N GLY A 354 -13.70 -7.84 0.71
CA GLY A 354 -13.87 -6.40 0.60
C GLY A 354 -14.15 -5.74 1.95
N LEU A 355 -14.03 -4.42 1.98
CA LEU A 355 -14.37 -3.60 3.16
C LEU A 355 -15.76 -2.98 3.06
N TRP A 356 -16.50 -3.32 2.01
CA TRP A 356 -17.93 -3.09 1.85
C TRP A 356 -18.64 -4.41 1.57
N TRP A 357 -19.86 -4.53 2.07
CA TRP A 357 -20.66 -5.75 1.88
C TRP A 357 -21.02 -5.95 0.42
N PRO A 358 -20.95 -7.19 -0.09
CA PRO A 358 -21.27 -7.49 -1.47
C PRO A 358 -22.78 -7.43 -1.79
N GLU A 359 -23.62 -7.53 -0.75
CA GLU A 359 -25.08 -7.50 -0.89
C GLU A 359 -25.61 -6.09 -0.57
N PRO A 360 -25.79 -5.21 -1.58
CA PRO A 360 -26.30 -3.87 -1.34
C PRO A 360 -27.79 -3.90 -1.04
N ASP A 361 -28.22 -3.01 -0.18
CA ASP A 361 -29.63 -2.68 -0.05
C ASP A 361 -30.06 -1.65 -1.12
N ALA A 362 -31.26 -1.09 -0.96
CA ALA A 362 -31.77 -0.08 -1.89
C ALA A 362 -30.91 1.20 -1.95
N LYS A 363 -30.08 1.47 -0.92
CA LYS A 363 -29.24 2.66 -0.84
C LYS A 363 -27.85 2.43 -1.44
N GLY A 364 -27.25 1.27 -1.25
CA GLY A 364 -25.91 0.96 -1.70
C GLY A 364 -25.19 -0.10 -0.85
N HIS A 365 -23.86 -0.19 -1.02
CA HIS A 365 -23.01 -1.10 -0.28
C HIS A 365 -22.61 -0.52 1.07
N TRP A 366 -23.00 -1.17 2.15
CA TRP A 366 -22.64 -0.79 3.51
C TRP A 366 -21.20 -1.19 3.84
N PRO A 367 -20.46 -0.39 4.64
CA PRO A 367 -19.11 -0.74 5.06
C PRO A 367 -19.10 -1.88 6.07
N THR A 368 -18.02 -2.67 6.06
CA THR A 368 -17.71 -3.57 7.17
C THR A 368 -17.10 -2.77 8.33
N SER A 369 -17.14 -3.35 9.53
CA SER A 369 -16.53 -2.71 10.71
C SER A 369 -15.01 -2.59 10.61
N ALA A 370 -14.35 -3.44 9.81
CA ALA A 370 -12.91 -3.44 9.58
C ALA A 370 -12.41 -2.21 8.82
N LEU A 371 -13.26 -1.59 7.98
CA LEU A 371 -12.92 -0.39 7.23
C LEU A 371 -12.35 0.71 8.13
N TYR A 372 -12.99 0.96 9.27
CA TYR A 372 -12.59 2.01 10.22
C TYR A 372 -11.41 1.59 11.12
N SER A 373 -11.05 0.32 11.13
CA SER A 373 -9.88 -0.17 11.86
C SER A 373 -8.58 0.08 11.11
N LEU A 374 -8.61 0.06 9.77
CA LEU A 374 -7.43 0.28 8.94
C LEU A 374 -6.76 1.63 9.23
N GLY A 375 -7.55 2.69 9.31
CA GLY A 375 -7.06 4.05 9.55
C GLY A 375 -6.40 4.27 10.92
N LYS A 376 -6.61 3.37 11.89
CA LYS A 376 -5.95 3.45 13.20
C LYS A 376 -4.42 3.34 13.09
N TYR A 377 -3.92 2.70 12.04
CA TYR A 377 -2.49 2.59 11.81
C TYR A 377 -1.83 3.94 11.56
N SER A 378 -2.53 4.93 11.02
CA SER A 378 -2.03 6.29 10.83
C SER A 378 -1.75 7.02 12.15
N THR A 379 -2.49 6.65 13.21
CA THR A 379 -2.41 7.28 14.54
C THR A 379 -1.60 6.47 15.54
N SER A 380 -1.40 5.16 15.30
CA SER A 380 -0.68 4.26 16.21
C SER A 380 0.79 4.67 16.45
N ALA A 381 1.41 5.38 15.50
CA ALA A 381 2.75 5.94 15.67
C ALA A 381 2.80 7.12 16.65
N LEU A 382 1.68 7.81 16.87
CA LEU A 382 1.59 8.91 17.84
C LEU A 382 1.50 8.38 19.28
N ASP A 383 0.95 7.20 19.48
CA ASP A 383 0.83 6.57 20.79
C ASP A 383 2.15 5.93 21.28
N ASN A 384 3.10 5.68 20.37
CA ASN A 384 4.45 5.19 20.70
C ASN A 384 5.46 6.29 21.08
N ILE A 385 5.09 7.57 21.06
CA ILE A 385 5.80 8.55 21.84
C ILE A 385 5.52 8.17 23.29
N ASN A 386 6.50 7.54 23.96
CA ASN A 386 6.52 7.36 25.40
C ASN A 386 6.47 8.76 26.06
N VAL A 387 5.30 9.35 26.08
CA VAL A 387 4.99 10.41 27.01
C VAL A 387 4.94 9.70 28.35
N ASP A 388 5.94 9.93 29.16
CA ASP A 388 5.94 9.44 30.53
C ASP A 388 4.72 10.03 31.25
N PHE A 389 3.61 9.28 31.24
CA PHE A 389 2.38 9.64 31.89
C PHE A 389 2.46 9.52 33.42
N SER A 390 3.66 9.24 33.97
CA SER A 390 3.88 9.16 35.42
C SER A 390 3.63 10.50 36.14
N ASP A 391 3.71 11.63 35.43
CA ASP A 391 3.29 12.92 35.97
C ASP A 391 1.87 13.30 35.50
N ASN A 392 0.88 12.88 36.26
CA ASN A 392 -0.55 13.17 36.06
C ASN A 392 -0.92 14.66 35.99
N ARG A 393 0.06 15.58 36.10
CA ARG A 393 -0.14 17.04 36.09
C ARG A 393 0.23 17.68 34.77
N GLN A 394 0.89 16.96 33.86
CA GLN A 394 1.32 17.55 32.58
C GLN A 394 0.16 17.69 31.60
N LYS A 395 0.08 18.86 30.98
CA LYS A 395 -0.92 19.21 29.97
C LYS A 395 -0.21 19.59 28.66
N TYR A 396 -0.80 19.21 27.53
CA TYR A 396 -0.26 19.46 26.21
C TYR A 396 -1.34 20.08 25.31
N ASN A 397 -0.97 21.04 24.47
CA ASN A 397 -1.89 21.52 23.44
C ASN A 397 -2.04 20.48 22.31
N LEU A 398 -2.91 20.77 21.35
CA LEU A 398 -3.15 19.83 20.21
C LEU A 398 -1.95 19.67 19.27
N SER A 399 -0.94 20.54 19.37
CA SER A 399 0.34 20.45 18.67
C SER A 399 1.42 19.66 19.45
N GLY A 400 1.06 19.05 20.60
CA GLY A 400 1.98 18.28 21.44
C GLY A 400 2.92 19.13 22.30
N GLN A 401 2.76 20.46 22.36
CA GLN A 401 3.57 21.32 23.19
C GLN A 401 3.05 21.33 24.63
N ARG A 402 3.95 21.23 25.60
CA ARG A 402 3.61 21.31 27.02
C ARG A 402 3.08 22.69 27.37
N ILE A 403 1.93 22.73 28.08
CA ILE A 403 1.30 23.94 28.58
C ILE A 403 1.10 23.83 30.08
N SER A 404 1.30 24.92 30.79
CA SER A 404 1.10 24.96 32.24
C SER A 404 -0.37 25.22 32.62
N ASN A 405 -1.00 26.18 31.96
CA ASN A 405 -2.40 26.54 32.17
C ASN A 405 -3.09 26.76 30.82
N PRO A 406 -4.02 25.86 30.41
CA PRO A 406 -4.81 26.10 29.21
C PRO A 406 -5.72 27.32 29.40
N ASN A 407 -5.86 28.11 28.33
CA ASN A 407 -6.78 29.24 28.34
C ASN A 407 -8.24 28.73 28.44
N ARG A 408 -9.14 29.60 28.86
CA ARG A 408 -10.57 29.31 28.94
C ARG A 408 -11.06 28.88 27.55
N ARG A 409 -11.69 27.69 27.48
CA ARG A 409 -12.13 27.01 26.26
C ARG A 409 -11.02 26.46 25.34
N GLU A 410 -9.76 26.54 25.75
CA GLU A 410 -8.68 25.89 25.02
C GLU A 410 -8.78 24.37 25.16
N VAL A 411 -8.64 23.65 24.04
CA VAL A 411 -8.61 22.20 24.04
C VAL A 411 -7.18 21.73 24.33
N TYR A 412 -7.01 20.86 25.31
CA TYR A 412 -5.72 20.30 25.69
C TYR A 412 -5.81 18.81 26.01
N ILE A 413 -4.68 18.14 26.03
CA ILE A 413 -4.53 16.73 26.38
C ILE A 413 -3.90 16.61 27.76
N GLN A 414 -4.52 15.84 28.64
CA GLN A 414 -3.97 15.46 29.94
C GLN A 414 -4.29 13.99 30.20
N ASN A 415 -3.26 13.18 30.48
CA ASN A 415 -3.37 11.72 30.66
C ASN A 415 -4.00 11.01 29.45
N GLY A 416 -3.64 11.43 28.23
CA GLY A 416 -4.21 10.88 27.00
C GLY A 416 -5.67 11.29 26.73
N ILE A 417 -6.29 12.07 27.62
CA ILE A 417 -7.70 12.48 27.50
C ILE A 417 -7.79 13.91 27.02
N LYS A 418 -8.60 14.17 26.01
CA LYS A 418 -8.92 15.49 25.49
C LYS A 418 -9.83 16.22 26.50
N LYS A 419 -9.40 17.40 26.94
CA LYS A 419 -10.11 18.26 27.91
C LYS A 419 -10.27 19.68 27.38
N ILE A 420 -11.18 20.43 27.97
CA ILE A 420 -11.41 21.84 27.66
C ILE A 420 -11.07 22.65 28.92
N GLY A 421 -10.28 23.71 28.77
CA GLY A 421 -9.99 24.67 29.83
C GLY A 421 -11.28 25.37 30.31
N LEU A 422 -11.50 25.40 31.60
CA LEU A 422 -12.67 26.01 32.24
C LEU A 422 -12.50 27.52 32.39
#